data_58b96a9d8b9ae65e6ab236c1d0dd3d44
#
_entry.id   58b96a9d8b9ae65e6ab236c1d0dd3d44
#
_cell.length_a   1.000
_cell.length_b   1.000
_cell.length_c   1.000
_cell.angle_alpha   90.00
_cell.angle_beta   90.00
_cell.angle_gamma   90.00
#
_symmetry.space_group_name_H-M   'P 1'
#
loop_
_entity.id
_entity.type
_entity.pdbx_description
1 polymer ?
#
loop_
_entity_poly.entity_id
_entity_poly.type
_entity_poly.pdbx_seq_one_letter_code
_entity_poly.pdbx_strand_id
1 'polypeptide(L)'
;MTSKWRSKPVKAFVLCFLTIITLSALYTALGLGGSEYQRIASHAIQDATEAAQYTRANLLNRLPGGTPKSKTPSCVGVPDDGTIAITVKTGATEALSKLPAQLETSLKCVKDPILVSDLQQTLGRHQIHDVLAASSSSKPMAKNPDFDIYRHQQRLAETGGLDEPALARLKRMPMPEQDWRTAGKTAAWGLDKYKFLHMVEKAWELQPGRQWYVFIEDDTYLSLRGLRRFLEQYDSREKWYFGSPVKMWEHKPQPLWFGYGGSGVILSGAVVEEWCTQHPGLASAWDQKVRRKWFGDFVLADAFNDELGVQLTDAWPMLHNDEPAIATFSPETWCKTVVTMHHLDAREMDELYQAEQALGSRTLRFKDVYKAFYKPGLPFKKSDWDNLAGERAELELDLPSNDLSKTHGKFSTESMEDPNKFYEGCEIACIQNPVCFQYSHLITTKNGTEREGECHLTGVFRLGKKRMEESWIDKDTGTEWKRTWVSGWRSDRIGRFVDDQDRCG
;
A
#
# COMPACT_ATOMS: atom_id res chain seq x y z
N MET A 1 44.04 32.02 -0.59
CA MET A 1 43.24 31.83 -1.82
C MET A 1 41.94 31.16 -1.45
N THR A 2 40.89 31.94 -1.32
CA THR A 2 39.54 31.54 -0.81
C THR A 2 38.68 31.12 -2.01
N SER A 3 38.32 29.84 -2.09
CA SER A 3 37.39 29.34 -3.12
C SER A 3 35.95 29.67 -2.73
N LYS A 4 35.33 30.61 -3.43
CA LYS A 4 33.90 30.88 -3.42
C LYS A 4 33.18 29.70 -4.10
N TRP A 5 32.64 28.77 -3.32
CA TRP A 5 31.72 27.74 -3.84
C TRP A 5 30.29 28.30 -3.97
N ARG A 6 29.77 28.08 -5.14
CA ARG A 6 28.54 28.67 -5.71
C ARG A 6 27.26 28.18 -5.00
N SER A 7 26.57 29.08 -4.33
CA SER A 7 25.24 28.90 -3.73
C SER A 7 24.06 29.20 -4.70
N LYS A 8 24.31 29.21 -6.03
CA LYS A 8 23.30 29.61 -7.03
C LYS A 8 22.15 28.60 -7.26
N PRO A 9 22.33 27.28 -7.30
CA PRO A 9 21.21 26.39 -7.59
C PRO A 9 20.20 26.27 -6.44
N VAL A 10 20.64 26.33 -5.17
CA VAL A 10 19.74 26.24 -4.02
C VAL A 10 18.87 27.47 -3.88
N LYS A 11 19.40 28.67 -4.16
CA LYS A 11 18.61 29.91 -4.14
C LYS A 11 17.57 29.97 -5.26
N ALA A 12 17.90 29.45 -6.45
CA ALA A 12 16.96 29.37 -7.56
C ALA A 12 15.82 28.39 -7.27
N PHE A 13 16.12 27.27 -6.63
CA PHE A 13 15.12 26.26 -6.25
C PHE A 13 14.15 26.79 -5.17
N VAL A 14 14.68 27.45 -4.13
CA VAL A 14 13.87 28.06 -3.08
C VAL A 14 13.01 29.22 -3.63
N LEU A 15 13.52 30.00 -4.56
CA LEU A 15 12.77 31.10 -5.20
C LEU A 15 11.65 30.57 -6.10
N CYS A 16 11.89 29.50 -6.86
CA CYS A 16 10.87 28.82 -7.67
C CYS A 16 9.77 28.20 -6.80
N PHE A 17 10.15 27.60 -5.67
CA PHE A 17 9.21 26.98 -4.73
C PHE A 17 8.32 28.04 -4.04
N LEU A 18 8.90 29.17 -3.63
CA LEU A 18 8.14 30.27 -3.05
C LEU A 18 7.22 30.96 -4.08
N THR A 19 7.62 31.06 -5.35
CA THR A 19 6.75 31.60 -6.41
C THR A 19 5.60 30.66 -6.74
N ILE A 20 5.78 29.34 -6.71
CA ILE A 20 4.69 28.37 -6.92
C ILE A 20 3.69 28.42 -5.76
N ILE A 21 4.15 28.50 -4.52
CA ILE A 21 3.28 28.62 -3.34
C ILE A 21 2.50 29.94 -3.36
N THR A 22 3.16 31.05 -3.69
CA THR A 22 2.48 32.37 -3.75
C THR A 22 1.48 32.45 -4.90
N LEU A 23 1.79 31.85 -6.07
CA LEU A 23 0.85 31.78 -7.19
C LEU A 23 -0.33 30.88 -6.89
N SER A 24 -0.11 29.75 -6.22
CA SER A 24 -1.17 28.84 -5.80
C SER A 24 -2.08 29.49 -4.76
N ALA A 25 -1.51 30.19 -3.78
CA ALA A 25 -2.27 30.93 -2.77
C ALA A 25 -3.06 32.09 -3.38
N LEU A 26 -2.52 32.80 -4.37
CA LEU A 26 -3.20 33.88 -5.09
C LEU A 26 -4.35 33.34 -5.96
N TYR A 27 -4.17 32.15 -6.58
CA TYR A 27 -5.18 31.50 -7.41
C TYR A 27 -6.36 30.99 -6.57
N THR A 28 -6.09 30.44 -5.38
CA THR A 28 -7.12 30.04 -4.41
C THR A 28 -7.84 31.25 -3.81
N ALA A 29 -7.13 32.35 -3.54
CA ALA A 29 -7.74 33.60 -3.03
C ALA A 29 -8.63 34.32 -4.06
N LEU A 30 -8.41 34.09 -5.35
CA LEU A 30 -9.20 34.66 -6.44
C LEU A 30 -10.40 33.80 -6.87
N GLY A 31 -10.62 32.63 -6.25
CA GLY A 31 -11.80 31.80 -6.50
C GLY A 31 -11.87 31.19 -7.92
N LEU A 32 -10.74 31.11 -8.64
CA LEU A 32 -10.71 30.73 -10.05
C LEU A 32 -10.56 29.20 -10.31
N GLY A 33 -10.63 28.35 -9.27
CA GLY A 33 -10.43 26.90 -9.43
C GLY A 33 -11.58 26.07 -8.88
N GLY A 34 -12.17 25.22 -9.70
CA GLY A 34 -13.11 24.18 -9.27
C GLY A 34 -12.41 23.15 -8.38
N SER A 35 -13.21 22.36 -7.64
CA SER A 35 -12.78 21.34 -6.65
C SER A 35 -11.73 20.34 -7.17
N GLU A 36 -11.74 20.07 -8.45
CA GLU A 36 -10.80 19.17 -9.13
C GLU A 36 -9.37 19.76 -9.21
N TYR A 37 -9.26 21.08 -9.40
CA TYR A 37 -7.97 21.75 -9.43
C TYR A 37 -7.31 21.86 -8.05
N GLN A 38 -8.12 21.98 -7.00
CA GLN A 38 -7.63 21.98 -5.61
C GLN A 38 -7.12 20.58 -5.22
N ARG A 39 -7.75 19.53 -5.70
CA ARG A 39 -7.32 18.13 -5.47
C ARG A 39 -6.00 17.82 -6.20
N ILE A 40 -5.87 18.28 -7.45
CA ILE A 40 -4.63 18.12 -8.25
C ILE A 40 -3.49 18.92 -7.63
N ALA A 41 -3.75 20.14 -7.17
CA ALA A 41 -2.76 20.98 -6.53
C ALA A 41 -2.31 20.43 -5.16
N SER A 42 -3.21 19.87 -4.36
CA SER A 42 -2.86 19.24 -3.07
C SER A 42 -2.00 17.99 -3.25
N HIS A 43 -2.31 17.13 -4.22
CA HIS A 43 -1.47 15.96 -4.54
C HIS A 43 -0.09 16.37 -5.06
N ALA A 44 -0.03 17.38 -5.97
CA ALA A 44 1.25 17.86 -6.49
C ALA A 44 2.13 18.52 -5.40
N ILE A 45 1.52 19.19 -4.43
CA ILE A 45 2.23 19.77 -3.28
C ILE A 45 2.70 18.66 -2.33
N GLN A 46 1.92 17.62 -2.12
CA GLN A 46 2.30 16.47 -1.30
C GLN A 46 3.47 15.73 -1.93
N ASP A 47 3.37 15.37 -3.21
CA ASP A 47 4.45 14.71 -3.96
C ASP A 47 5.75 15.53 -3.97
N ALA A 48 5.64 16.87 -4.15
CA ALA A 48 6.80 17.78 -4.11
C ALA A 48 7.41 17.90 -2.71
N THR A 49 6.57 17.82 -1.67
CA THR A 49 7.02 17.88 -0.27
C THR A 49 7.75 16.59 0.11
N GLU A 50 7.25 15.44 -0.31
CA GLU A 50 7.86 14.13 -0.11
C GLU A 50 9.22 14.03 -0.82
N ALA A 51 9.28 14.46 -2.09
CA ALA A 51 10.53 14.53 -2.86
C ALA A 51 11.57 15.48 -2.24
N ALA A 52 11.12 16.64 -1.72
CA ALA A 52 12.00 17.61 -1.05
C ALA A 52 12.51 17.10 0.30
N GLN A 53 11.69 16.34 1.05
CA GLN A 53 12.08 15.74 2.32
C GLN A 53 13.09 14.61 2.09
N TYR A 54 12.89 13.77 1.08
CA TYR A 54 13.83 12.73 0.67
C TYR A 54 15.18 13.30 0.23
N THR A 55 15.15 14.37 -0.58
CA THR A 55 16.36 15.08 -1.03
C THR A 55 17.08 15.74 0.15
N ARG A 56 16.35 16.27 1.13
CA ARG A 56 16.91 16.88 2.34
C ARG A 56 17.55 15.84 3.25
N ALA A 57 16.93 14.68 3.44
CA ALA A 57 17.49 13.57 4.21
C ALA A 57 18.80 13.05 3.58
N ASN A 58 18.82 12.89 2.25
CA ASN A 58 20.03 12.49 1.52
C ASN A 58 21.15 13.54 1.52
N LEU A 59 20.79 14.84 1.55
CA LEU A 59 21.77 15.94 1.67
C LEU A 59 22.35 16.04 3.08
N LEU A 60 21.54 15.85 4.12
CA LEU A 60 22.00 15.86 5.52
C LEU A 60 22.94 14.70 5.82
N ASN A 61 22.73 13.54 5.19
CA ASN A 61 23.62 12.37 5.31
C ASN A 61 24.96 12.54 4.58
N ARG A 62 25.13 13.58 3.75
CA ARG A 62 26.35 13.88 2.99
C ARG A 62 27.20 15.03 3.56
N LEU A 63 26.73 15.67 4.65
CA LEU A 63 27.51 16.73 5.31
C LEU A 63 28.55 16.11 6.28
N PRO A 64 29.85 16.43 6.16
CA PRO A 64 30.84 15.94 7.10
C PRO A 64 30.67 16.67 8.46
N GLY A 65 30.26 15.94 9.48
CA GLY A 65 30.27 16.44 10.85
C GLY A 65 29.01 16.28 11.65
N GLY A 66 28.42 15.10 11.72
CA GLY A 66 27.28 14.88 12.60
C GLY A 66 26.55 13.56 12.37
N THR A 67 27.27 12.47 12.28
CA THR A 67 26.64 11.16 12.29
C THR A 67 26.50 10.66 13.72
N PRO A 68 25.28 10.30 14.18
CA PRO A 68 25.19 9.25 15.18
C PRO A 68 25.90 8.05 14.59
N LYS A 69 26.81 7.41 15.33
CA LYS A 69 27.46 6.17 14.87
C LYS A 69 26.36 5.16 14.58
N SER A 70 25.92 5.10 13.32
CA SER A 70 25.08 4.04 12.80
C SER A 70 25.87 2.77 13.05
N LYS A 71 25.45 1.94 14.00
CA LYS A 71 25.87 0.55 14.04
C LYS A 71 25.56 0.01 12.65
N THR A 72 26.55 -0.49 11.94
CA THR A 72 26.36 -1.16 10.65
C THR A 72 25.19 -2.10 10.79
N PRO A 73 24.14 -1.99 9.98
CA PRO A 73 22.98 -2.85 10.11
C PRO A 73 23.44 -4.29 10.08
N SER A 74 23.13 -5.01 11.12
CA SER A 74 23.57 -6.39 11.24
C SER A 74 22.61 -7.27 10.46
N CYS A 75 23.04 -7.79 9.32
CA CYS A 75 22.35 -8.91 8.65
C CYS A 75 22.52 -10.24 9.43
N VAL A 76 23.04 -10.18 10.67
CA VAL A 76 23.19 -11.32 11.55
C VAL A 76 21.80 -11.89 11.89
N GLY A 77 21.64 -13.18 11.71
CA GLY A 77 20.38 -13.90 11.89
C GLY A 77 19.42 -13.87 10.69
N VAL A 78 19.84 -13.27 9.58
CA VAL A 78 19.12 -13.33 8.29
C VAL A 78 20.11 -13.73 7.19
N PRO A 79 20.72 -14.92 7.26
CA PRO A 79 21.61 -15.36 6.20
C PRO A 79 20.82 -15.52 4.90
N ASP A 80 21.31 -14.94 3.82
CA ASP A 80 20.84 -15.32 2.48
C ASP A 80 21.50 -16.66 2.12
N ASP A 81 20.76 -17.73 2.39
CA ASP A 81 21.20 -19.13 2.15
C ASP A 81 20.81 -19.61 0.75
N GLY A 82 20.24 -18.75 -0.07
CA GLY A 82 19.82 -19.07 -1.42
C GLY A 82 18.56 -19.95 -1.50
N THR A 83 17.81 -20.10 -0.41
CA THR A 83 16.55 -20.87 -0.41
C THR A 83 15.33 -20.06 -0.85
N ILE A 84 15.39 -18.74 -0.74
CA ILE A 84 14.28 -17.82 -1.01
C ILE A 84 14.66 -16.86 -2.15
N ALA A 85 13.85 -16.82 -3.21
CA ALA A 85 13.90 -15.77 -4.22
C ALA A 85 12.96 -14.65 -3.81
N ILE A 86 13.44 -13.39 -3.81
CA ILE A 86 12.62 -12.22 -3.50
C ILE A 86 12.51 -11.37 -4.75
N THR A 87 11.28 -11.19 -5.24
CA THR A 87 10.96 -10.43 -6.43
C THR A 87 10.17 -9.19 -6.03
N VAL A 88 10.62 -8.03 -6.49
CA VAL A 88 9.92 -6.75 -6.31
C VAL A 88 9.31 -6.33 -7.63
N LYS A 89 7.99 -6.19 -7.65
CA LYS A 89 7.24 -5.66 -8.78
C LYS A 89 7.12 -4.14 -8.67
N THR A 90 7.46 -3.44 -9.74
CA THR A 90 7.34 -1.98 -9.84
C THR A 90 6.82 -1.56 -11.22
N GLY A 91 6.73 -0.27 -11.49
CA GLY A 91 6.43 0.32 -12.79
C GLY A 91 7.53 1.29 -13.23
N ALA A 92 7.70 1.47 -14.54
CA ALA A 92 8.69 2.38 -15.09
C ALA A 92 8.59 3.81 -14.54
N THR A 93 7.38 4.24 -14.19
CA THR A 93 7.10 5.59 -13.66
C THR A 93 7.43 5.75 -12.18
N GLU A 94 7.64 4.65 -11.43
CA GLU A 94 7.80 4.66 -9.96
C GLU A 94 9.13 4.06 -9.50
N ALA A 95 9.70 3.14 -10.28
CA ALA A 95 10.89 2.37 -9.92
C ALA A 95 12.03 3.20 -9.32
N LEU A 96 12.41 4.30 -9.98
CA LEU A 96 13.53 5.12 -9.54
C LEU A 96 13.23 5.97 -8.28
N SER A 97 11.97 6.18 -7.94
CA SER A 97 11.56 6.93 -6.75
C SER A 97 11.29 6.03 -5.54
N LYS A 98 10.71 4.85 -5.72
CA LYS A 98 10.31 3.95 -4.62
C LYS A 98 11.35 2.91 -4.24
N LEU A 99 11.97 2.22 -5.21
CA LEU A 99 12.94 1.15 -4.94
C LEU A 99 14.12 1.54 -4.04
N PRO A 100 14.70 2.76 -4.11
CA PRO A 100 15.82 3.11 -3.25
C PRO A 100 15.54 2.95 -1.75
N ALA A 101 14.36 3.35 -1.28
CA ALA A 101 13.98 3.21 0.13
C ALA A 101 13.94 1.73 0.54
N GLN A 102 13.36 0.88 -0.28
CA GLN A 102 13.23 -0.55 -0.01
C GLN A 102 14.57 -1.27 -0.04
N LEU A 103 15.45 -0.95 -1.02
CA LEU A 103 16.79 -1.51 -1.14
C LEU A 103 17.74 -1.09 0.00
N GLU A 104 17.54 0.10 0.57
CA GLU A 104 18.33 0.60 1.69
C GLU A 104 17.81 0.16 3.06
N THR A 105 16.60 -0.40 3.13
CA THR A 105 15.92 -0.82 4.37
C THR A 105 15.63 -2.32 4.36
N SER A 106 14.42 -2.72 4.06
CA SER A 106 13.90 -4.10 4.18
C SER A 106 14.66 -5.11 3.33
N LEU A 107 15.15 -4.70 2.15
CA LEU A 107 15.92 -5.57 1.24
C LEU A 107 17.43 -5.43 1.38
N LYS A 108 17.92 -4.61 2.30
CA LYS A 108 19.36 -4.38 2.47
C LYS A 108 20.18 -5.65 2.69
N CYS A 109 19.57 -6.65 3.30
CA CYS A 109 20.20 -7.94 3.57
C CYS A 109 19.89 -9.01 2.52
N VAL A 110 19.17 -8.68 1.45
CA VAL A 110 18.94 -9.56 0.31
C VAL A 110 20.09 -9.33 -0.69
N LYS A 111 20.82 -10.38 -1.01
CA LYS A 111 22.00 -10.28 -1.84
C LYS A 111 21.65 -9.90 -3.28
N ASP A 112 20.71 -10.59 -3.87
CA ASP A 112 20.35 -10.47 -5.28
C ASP A 112 18.80 -10.40 -5.42
N PRO A 113 18.14 -9.29 -5.03
CA PRO A 113 16.71 -9.14 -5.25
C PRO A 113 16.40 -9.04 -6.74
N ILE A 114 15.37 -9.73 -7.18
CA ILE A 114 14.87 -9.67 -8.55
C ILE A 114 13.95 -8.47 -8.66
N LEU A 115 14.31 -7.49 -9.49
CA LEU A 115 13.49 -6.30 -9.72
C LEU A 115 12.82 -6.41 -11.09
N VAL A 116 11.49 -6.33 -11.12
CA VAL A 116 10.71 -6.47 -12.36
C VAL A 116 9.82 -5.27 -12.60
N SER A 117 9.68 -4.88 -13.86
CA SER A 117 8.92 -3.72 -14.29
C SER A 117 8.35 -3.94 -15.70
N ASP A 118 7.76 -2.91 -16.25
CA ASP A 118 7.32 -2.76 -17.63
C ASP A 118 8.32 -1.95 -18.49
N LEU A 119 9.56 -1.81 -18.02
CA LEU A 119 10.67 -1.20 -18.76
C LEU A 119 12.00 -1.73 -18.22
N GLN A 120 12.92 -2.03 -19.12
CA GLN A 120 14.30 -2.35 -18.75
C GLN A 120 15.00 -1.08 -18.25
N GLN A 121 15.45 -1.10 -17.00
CA GLN A 121 16.12 0.04 -16.36
C GLN A 121 17.30 -0.44 -15.50
N THR A 122 18.13 0.49 -15.04
CA THR A 122 19.23 0.22 -14.11
C THR A 122 19.18 1.18 -12.93
N LEU A 123 19.24 0.64 -11.72
CA LEU A 123 19.30 1.41 -10.48
C LEU A 123 20.58 1.02 -9.70
N GLY A 124 21.62 1.86 -9.79
CA GLY A 124 22.93 1.54 -9.23
C GLY A 124 23.49 0.24 -9.82
N ARG A 125 23.67 -0.79 -8.98
CA ARG A 125 24.12 -2.13 -9.41
C ARG A 125 22.98 -3.07 -9.83
N HIS A 126 21.75 -2.68 -9.61
CA HIS A 126 20.58 -3.54 -9.81
C HIS A 126 20.00 -3.34 -11.21
N GLN A 127 19.70 -4.45 -11.88
CA GLN A 127 18.95 -4.47 -13.12
C GLN A 127 17.46 -4.58 -12.78
N ILE A 128 16.65 -3.76 -13.42
CA ILE A 128 15.18 -3.84 -13.37
C ILE A 128 14.75 -4.45 -14.69
N HIS A 129 14.15 -5.63 -14.63
CA HIS A 129 13.85 -6.42 -15.83
C HIS A 129 12.46 -6.06 -16.37
N ASP A 130 12.40 -5.80 -17.68
CA ASP A 130 11.15 -5.69 -18.39
C ASP A 130 10.52 -7.08 -18.58
N VAL A 131 9.40 -7.33 -17.91
CA VAL A 131 8.69 -8.62 -18.00
C VAL A 131 7.62 -8.64 -19.09
N LEU A 132 7.34 -7.51 -19.74
CA LEU A 132 6.32 -7.39 -20.75
C LEU A 132 6.86 -7.37 -22.21
N ALA A 133 8.18 -7.42 -22.40
CA ALA A 133 8.82 -7.33 -23.71
C ALA A 133 8.31 -8.42 -24.68
N ALA A 134 8.19 -9.66 -24.22
CA ALA A 134 7.67 -10.77 -25.02
C ALA A 134 6.18 -10.58 -25.36
N SER A 135 5.35 -10.21 -24.37
CA SER A 135 3.92 -9.96 -24.56
C SER A 135 3.65 -8.83 -25.53
N SER A 136 4.36 -7.71 -25.40
CA SER A 136 4.18 -6.52 -26.22
C SER A 136 4.42 -6.79 -27.71
N SER A 137 5.30 -7.74 -28.03
CA SER A 137 5.65 -8.15 -29.39
C SER A 137 4.68 -9.16 -29.98
N SER A 138 3.78 -9.73 -29.17
CA SER A 138 2.80 -10.70 -29.63
C SER A 138 1.72 -10.04 -30.48
N LYS A 139 1.23 -10.75 -31.52
CA LYS A 139 0.17 -10.22 -32.40
C LYS A 139 -1.08 -9.74 -31.63
N PRO A 140 -1.57 -10.45 -30.58
CA PRO A 140 -2.74 -10.00 -29.83
C PRO A 140 -2.51 -8.72 -29.05
N MET A 141 -1.30 -8.54 -28.47
CA MET A 141 -0.98 -7.41 -27.61
C MET A 141 -0.47 -6.18 -28.37
N ALA A 142 0.05 -6.35 -29.58
CA ALA A 142 0.54 -5.26 -30.41
C ALA A 142 -0.51 -4.14 -30.67
N LYS A 143 -1.80 -4.49 -30.67
CA LYS A 143 -2.93 -3.55 -30.85
C LYS A 143 -3.77 -3.36 -29.56
N ASN A 144 -3.33 -3.90 -28.44
CA ASN A 144 -4.03 -3.74 -27.19
C ASN A 144 -3.81 -2.31 -26.64
N PRO A 145 -4.88 -1.51 -26.43
CA PRO A 145 -4.73 -0.15 -25.92
C PRO A 145 -4.12 -0.08 -24.51
N ASP A 146 -4.25 -1.13 -23.67
CA ASP A 146 -3.59 -1.18 -22.37
C ASP A 146 -2.07 -1.05 -22.50
N PHE A 147 -1.48 -1.45 -23.65
CA PHE A 147 -0.05 -1.34 -23.92
C PHE A 147 0.36 0.01 -24.58
N ASP A 148 -0.53 1.00 -24.72
CA ASP A 148 -0.15 2.29 -25.30
C ASP A 148 0.87 3.02 -24.44
N ILE A 149 0.71 2.99 -23.13
CA ILE A 149 1.71 3.54 -22.19
C ILE A 149 3.04 2.80 -22.30
N TYR A 150 3.03 1.47 -22.37
CA TYR A 150 4.23 0.65 -22.56
C TYR A 150 4.99 1.07 -23.83
N ARG A 151 4.31 1.15 -24.96
CA ARG A 151 4.91 1.58 -26.24
C ARG A 151 5.44 3.02 -26.18
N HIS A 152 4.78 3.89 -25.42
CA HIS A 152 5.20 5.29 -25.28
C HIS A 152 6.48 5.37 -24.44
N GLN A 153 6.54 4.69 -23.30
CA GLN A 153 7.73 4.71 -22.43
C GLN A 153 8.94 4.04 -23.09
N GLN A 154 8.76 2.96 -23.87
CA GLN A 154 9.84 2.35 -24.65
C GLN A 154 10.45 3.35 -25.64
N ARG A 155 9.60 4.04 -26.45
CA ARG A 155 10.08 5.07 -27.39
C ARG A 155 10.82 6.21 -26.70
N LEU A 156 10.34 6.65 -25.53
CA LEU A 156 11.04 7.68 -24.75
C LEU A 156 12.39 7.19 -24.23
N ALA A 157 12.46 5.96 -23.76
CA ALA A 157 13.73 5.37 -23.31
C ALA A 157 14.76 5.25 -24.45
N GLU A 158 14.35 4.76 -25.62
CA GLU A 158 15.18 4.62 -26.82
C GLU A 158 15.74 5.96 -27.32
N THR A 159 14.98 7.03 -27.20
CA THR A 159 15.38 8.38 -27.64
C THR A 159 16.08 9.20 -26.56
N GLY A 160 16.27 8.66 -25.35
CA GLY A 160 16.83 9.40 -24.21
C GLY A 160 15.87 10.46 -23.64
N GLY A 161 14.60 10.41 -23.99
CA GLY A 161 13.57 11.37 -23.57
C GLY A 161 12.80 10.96 -22.31
N LEU A 162 13.23 9.92 -21.60
CA LEU A 162 12.60 9.47 -20.35
C LEU A 162 13.16 10.25 -19.15
N ASP A 163 12.87 11.54 -19.11
CA ASP A 163 13.22 12.46 -18.02
C ASP A 163 12.10 12.56 -16.97
N GLU A 164 12.35 13.26 -15.84
CA GLU A 164 11.35 13.47 -14.80
C GLU A 164 10.02 14.09 -15.32
N PRO A 165 10.02 15.12 -16.20
CA PRO A 165 8.79 15.64 -16.79
C PRO A 165 8.04 14.61 -17.64
N ALA A 166 8.75 13.74 -18.37
CA ALA A 166 8.13 12.66 -19.15
C ALA A 166 7.51 11.60 -18.24
N LEU A 167 8.23 11.17 -17.20
CA LEU A 167 7.71 10.25 -16.18
C LEU A 167 6.46 10.81 -15.50
N ALA A 168 6.47 12.10 -15.13
CA ALA A 168 5.31 12.76 -14.54
C ALA A 168 4.09 12.83 -15.48
N ARG A 169 4.29 12.92 -16.80
CA ARG A 169 3.20 12.84 -17.79
C ARG A 169 2.66 11.42 -17.91
N LEU A 170 3.55 10.42 -17.99
CA LEU A 170 3.17 9.01 -18.05
C LEU A 170 2.38 8.59 -16.81
N LYS A 171 2.82 9.00 -15.62
CA LYS A 171 2.14 8.69 -14.35
C LYS A 171 0.68 9.19 -14.29
N ARG A 172 0.37 10.27 -15.01
CA ARG A 172 -0.99 10.84 -15.09
C ARG A 172 -1.80 10.38 -16.31
N MET A 173 -1.23 9.57 -17.17
CA MET A 173 -1.94 9.06 -18.36
C MET A 173 -3.14 8.21 -17.92
N PRO A 174 -4.38 8.55 -18.34
CA PRO A 174 -5.56 7.80 -17.92
C PRO A 174 -5.59 6.41 -18.55
N MET A 175 -6.24 5.46 -17.91
CA MET A 175 -6.55 4.17 -18.52
C MET A 175 -7.39 4.36 -19.77
N PRO A 176 -7.12 3.61 -20.85
CA PRO A 176 -7.89 3.69 -22.10
C PRO A 176 -9.37 3.31 -21.94
N GLU A 177 -9.64 2.29 -21.13
CA GLU A 177 -10.99 1.80 -20.83
C GLU A 177 -11.18 1.79 -19.32
N GLN A 178 -12.22 2.45 -18.82
CA GLN A 178 -12.55 2.53 -17.41
C GLN A 178 -14.01 2.17 -17.16
N ASP A 179 -14.28 1.54 -16.01
CA ASP A 179 -15.61 1.37 -15.47
C ASP A 179 -15.67 1.88 -14.02
N TRP A 180 -16.75 1.57 -13.30
CA TRP A 180 -16.91 2.00 -11.92
C TRP A 180 -15.82 1.47 -10.95
N ARG A 181 -15.17 0.34 -11.29
CA ARG A 181 -14.07 -0.28 -10.51
C ARG A 181 -12.73 0.42 -10.74
N THR A 182 -12.55 0.97 -11.92
CA THR A 182 -11.29 1.57 -12.39
C THR A 182 -11.39 3.07 -12.58
N ALA A 183 -12.47 3.70 -12.11
CA ALA A 183 -12.67 5.14 -12.21
C ALA A 183 -11.49 5.90 -11.59
N GLY A 184 -10.87 6.78 -12.39
CA GLY A 184 -9.70 7.56 -11.99
C GLY A 184 -8.37 6.81 -11.95
N LYS A 185 -8.32 5.53 -12.33
CA LYS A 185 -7.07 4.77 -12.42
C LYS A 185 -6.26 5.17 -13.66
N THR A 186 -4.93 5.04 -13.57
CA THR A 186 -3.99 5.43 -14.61
C THR A 186 -3.69 4.28 -15.57
N ALA A 187 -3.13 4.60 -16.74
CA ALA A 187 -2.70 3.60 -17.72
C ALA A 187 -1.59 2.68 -17.16
N ALA A 188 -0.68 3.21 -16.33
CA ALA A 188 0.33 2.42 -15.64
C ALA A 188 -0.30 1.37 -14.72
N TRP A 189 -1.32 1.76 -13.95
CA TRP A 189 -2.08 0.83 -13.12
C TRP A 189 -2.82 -0.24 -13.95
N GLY A 190 -3.43 0.15 -15.08
CA GLY A 190 -4.09 -0.80 -15.99
C GLY A 190 -3.15 -1.79 -16.66
N LEU A 191 -1.90 -1.36 -16.95
CA LEU A 191 -0.86 -2.23 -17.50
C LEU A 191 -0.33 -3.24 -16.45
N ASP A 192 -0.38 -2.90 -15.17
CA ASP A 192 0.18 -3.71 -14.08
C ASP A 192 -0.35 -5.14 -14.04
N LYS A 193 -1.62 -5.35 -14.37
CA LYS A 193 -2.26 -6.67 -14.38
C LYS A 193 -1.54 -7.73 -15.24
N TYR A 194 -0.83 -7.30 -16.29
CA TYR A 194 -0.10 -8.21 -17.17
C TYR A 194 1.22 -8.69 -16.57
N LYS A 195 1.78 -7.99 -15.58
CA LYS A 195 3.08 -8.36 -14.99
C LYS A 195 3.01 -9.62 -14.12
N PHE A 196 1.87 -9.93 -13.51
CA PHE A 196 1.78 -10.93 -12.43
C PHE A 196 2.21 -12.35 -12.85
N LEU A 197 1.77 -12.86 -13.98
CA LEU A 197 2.19 -14.17 -14.46
C LEU A 197 3.63 -14.16 -14.99
N HIS A 198 3.99 -13.11 -15.71
CA HIS A 198 5.34 -12.96 -16.28
C HIS A 198 6.43 -12.77 -15.22
N MET A 199 6.11 -12.14 -14.07
CA MET A 199 7.09 -12.02 -12.98
C MET A 199 7.41 -13.38 -12.34
N VAL A 200 6.47 -14.34 -12.33
CA VAL A 200 6.73 -15.69 -11.84
C VAL A 200 7.71 -16.43 -12.76
N GLU A 201 7.48 -16.37 -14.09
CA GLU A 201 8.40 -16.96 -15.07
C GLU A 201 9.79 -16.29 -15.02
N LYS A 202 9.84 -14.95 -14.86
CA LYS A 202 11.10 -14.23 -14.73
C LYS A 202 11.86 -14.57 -13.44
N ALA A 203 11.17 -14.77 -12.34
CA ALA A 203 11.79 -15.17 -11.08
C ALA A 203 12.43 -16.56 -11.19
N TRP A 204 11.74 -17.51 -11.84
CA TRP A 204 12.31 -18.82 -12.14
C TRP A 204 13.49 -18.75 -13.10
N GLU A 205 13.39 -17.96 -14.17
CA GLU A 205 14.47 -17.79 -15.16
C GLU A 205 15.77 -17.32 -14.49
N LEU A 206 15.67 -16.34 -13.58
CA LEU A 206 16.82 -15.72 -12.93
C LEU A 206 17.33 -16.51 -11.72
N GLN A 207 16.45 -17.15 -10.98
CA GLN A 207 16.78 -17.92 -9.78
C GLN A 207 15.99 -19.23 -9.72
N PRO A 208 16.29 -20.21 -10.58
CA PRO A 208 15.59 -21.49 -10.60
C PRO A 208 15.89 -22.32 -9.34
N GLY A 209 14.97 -23.23 -9.00
CA GLY A 209 15.17 -24.23 -7.96
C GLY A 209 15.18 -23.68 -6.52
N ARG A 210 14.65 -22.48 -6.29
CA ARG A 210 14.48 -21.97 -4.93
C ARG A 210 13.36 -22.72 -4.22
N GLN A 211 13.47 -22.84 -2.91
CA GLN A 211 12.42 -23.45 -2.10
C GLN A 211 11.17 -22.55 -2.03
N TRP A 212 11.37 -21.23 -2.01
CA TRP A 212 10.31 -20.25 -1.90
C TRP A 212 10.53 -19.07 -2.84
N TYR A 213 9.44 -18.57 -3.41
CA TYR A 213 9.39 -17.36 -4.23
C TYR A 213 8.44 -16.36 -3.60
N VAL A 214 8.96 -15.20 -3.25
CA VAL A 214 8.23 -14.11 -2.59
C VAL A 214 8.11 -12.95 -3.57
N PHE A 215 6.90 -12.49 -3.78
CA PHE A 215 6.58 -11.38 -4.69
C PHE A 215 5.97 -10.25 -3.87
N ILE A 216 6.58 -9.08 -3.90
CA ILE A 216 6.13 -7.87 -3.21
C ILE A 216 6.11 -6.69 -4.15
N GLU A 217 5.42 -5.61 -3.76
CA GLU A 217 5.45 -4.33 -4.48
C GLU A 217 6.52 -3.38 -3.93
N ASP A 218 6.82 -2.32 -4.69
CA ASP A 218 7.89 -1.37 -4.36
C ASP A 218 7.59 -0.44 -3.16
N ASP A 219 6.36 -0.48 -2.63
CA ASP A 219 5.93 0.17 -1.40
C ASP A 219 5.52 -0.83 -0.30
N THR A 220 5.99 -2.08 -0.42
CA THR A 220 5.76 -3.13 0.57
C THR A 220 7.02 -3.36 1.41
N TYR A 221 6.92 -3.19 2.73
CA TYR A 221 7.95 -3.60 3.67
C TYR A 221 7.98 -5.13 3.81
N LEU A 222 9.16 -5.72 3.83
CA LEU A 222 9.37 -7.16 4.05
C LEU A 222 10.25 -7.39 5.29
N SER A 223 9.71 -8.00 6.32
CA SER A 223 10.49 -8.51 7.44
C SER A 223 11.09 -9.88 7.08
N LEU A 224 12.39 -9.92 6.79
CA LEU A 224 13.06 -11.17 6.43
C LEU A 224 13.06 -12.19 7.58
N ARG A 225 13.18 -11.73 8.84
CA ARG A 225 13.07 -12.62 10.01
C ARG A 225 11.64 -13.14 10.17
N GLY A 226 10.65 -12.26 9.98
CA GLY A 226 9.25 -12.64 9.99
C GLY A 226 8.92 -13.69 8.92
N LEU A 227 9.41 -13.45 7.70
CA LEU A 227 9.26 -14.36 6.56
C LEU A 227 9.83 -15.76 6.87
N ARG A 228 11.09 -15.84 7.33
CA ARG A 228 11.71 -17.12 7.67
C ARG A 228 10.93 -17.87 8.75
N ARG A 229 10.56 -17.14 9.82
CA ARG A 229 9.75 -17.73 10.91
C ARG A 229 8.41 -18.25 10.43
N PHE A 230 7.79 -17.58 9.47
CA PHE A 230 6.55 -18.02 8.83
C PHE A 230 6.77 -19.30 8.02
N LEU A 231 7.81 -19.32 7.17
CA LEU A 231 8.08 -20.43 6.25
C LEU A 231 8.60 -21.69 6.94
N GLU A 232 9.21 -21.61 8.11
CA GLU A 232 9.66 -22.78 8.91
C GLU A 232 8.55 -23.79 9.21
N GLN A 233 7.29 -23.40 9.09
CA GLN A 233 6.12 -24.23 9.40
C GLN A 233 5.63 -25.06 8.21
N TYR A 234 6.20 -24.87 7.00
CA TYR A 234 5.69 -25.44 5.76
C TYR A 234 6.77 -26.15 4.96
N ASP A 235 6.39 -27.23 4.26
CA ASP A 235 7.27 -27.93 3.32
C ASP A 235 7.14 -27.31 1.92
N SER A 236 8.23 -26.76 1.41
CA SER A 236 8.28 -26.11 0.09
C SER A 236 8.10 -27.08 -1.09
N ARG A 237 8.15 -28.39 -0.84
CA ARG A 237 7.88 -29.45 -1.84
C ARG A 237 6.39 -29.69 -2.04
N GLU A 238 5.55 -29.20 -1.15
CA GLU A 238 4.10 -29.15 -1.31
C GLU A 238 3.69 -27.88 -2.05
N LYS A 239 2.50 -27.89 -2.66
CA LYS A 239 1.98 -26.74 -3.41
C LYS A 239 1.35 -25.73 -2.48
N TRP A 240 2.04 -24.59 -2.27
CA TRP A 240 1.57 -23.48 -1.46
C TRP A 240 1.49 -22.21 -2.25
N TYR A 241 0.35 -21.52 -2.12
CA TYR A 241 0.14 -20.15 -2.54
C TYR A 241 -0.42 -19.35 -1.34
N PHE A 242 0.45 -18.59 -0.66
CA PHE A 242 0.07 -17.76 0.47
C PHE A 242 -0.17 -16.32 0.04
N GLY A 243 -1.18 -15.67 0.64
CA GLY A 243 -1.48 -14.26 0.47
C GLY A 243 -2.51 -13.78 1.49
N SER A 244 -2.75 -12.49 1.53
CA SER A 244 -3.87 -11.93 2.26
C SER A 244 -5.15 -12.08 1.44
N PRO A 245 -6.22 -12.75 1.92
CA PRO A 245 -7.33 -13.18 1.09
C PRO A 245 -8.25 -12.02 0.71
N VAL A 246 -8.59 -11.96 -0.57
CA VAL A 246 -9.67 -11.15 -1.14
C VAL A 246 -10.60 -12.04 -1.93
N LYS A 247 -11.90 -11.80 -1.83
CA LYS A 247 -12.94 -12.61 -2.46
C LYS A 247 -13.48 -11.93 -3.72
N MET A 248 -13.49 -12.65 -4.83
CA MET A 248 -14.04 -12.16 -6.09
C MET A 248 -15.13 -13.08 -6.62
N TRP A 249 -16.26 -12.48 -6.97
CA TRP A 249 -17.32 -13.13 -7.73
C TRP A 249 -17.17 -12.79 -9.20
N GLU A 250 -16.79 -13.74 -10.03
CA GLU A 250 -16.65 -13.56 -11.47
C GLU A 250 -17.23 -14.75 -12.23
N HIS A 251 -18.50 -14.69 -12.60
CA HIS A 251 -19.18 -15.64 -13.50
C HIS A 251 -18.97 -17.15 -13.20
N LYS A 252 -18.43 -17.48 -12.04
CA LYS A 252 -18.23 -18.84 -11.54
C LYS A 252 -19.28 -19.17 -10.48
N PRO A 253 -19.67 -20.44 -10.31
CA PRO A 253 -20.67 -20.83 -9.32
C PRO A 253 -20.20 -20.61 -7.88
N GLN A 254 -18.89 -20.53 -7.66
CA GLN A 254 -18.26 -20.24 -6.37
C GLN A 254 -17.29 -19.05 -6.53
N PRO A 255 -17.15 -18.21 -5.51
CA PRO A 255 -16.16 -17.14 -5.54
C PRO A 255 -14.73 -17.71 -5.56
N LEU A 256 -13.83 -16.99 -6.22
CA LEU A 256 -12.41 -17.27 -6.13
C LEU A 256 -11.79 -16.38 -5.06
N TRP A 257 -10.98 -16.97 -4.20
CA TRP A 257 -10.13 -16.26 -3.25
C TRP A 257 -8.76 -16.02 -3.88
N PHE A 258 -8.26 -14.80 -3.80
CA PHE A 258 -6.94 -14.45 -4.28
C PHE A 258 -6.15 -13.66 -3.22
N GLY A 259 -4.83 -13.76 -3.25
CA GLY A 259 -3.95 -12.98 -2.38
C GLY A 259 -3.84 -11.55 -2.89
N TYR A 260 -4.15 -10.57 -2.05
CA TYR A 260 -3.99 -9.15 -2.38
C TYR A 260 -2.52 -8.85 -2.75
N GLY A 261 -2.30 -8.37 -3.97
CA GLY A 261 -0.95 -8.21 -4.55
C GLY A 261 -0.04 -7.31 -3.75
N GLY A 262 -0.59 -6.21 -3.22
CA GLY A 262 0.16 -5.25 -2.43
C GLY A 262 0.70 -5.81 -1.12
N SER A 263 -0.06 -6.70 -0.44
CA SER A 263 0.48 -7.38 0.76
C SER A 263 1.61 -8.37 0.45
N GLY A 264 1.81 -8.64 -0.83
CA GLY A 264 2.71 -9.67 -1.31
C GLY A 264 2.08 -11.07 -1.34
N VAL A 265 2.69 -11.93 -2.14
CA VAL A 265 2.33 -13.35 -2.24
C VAL A 265 3.58 -14.21 -2.13
N ILE A 266 3.41 -15.41 -1.58
CA ILE A 266 4.48 -16.38 -1.42
C ILE A 266 4.07 -17.68 -2.10
N LEU A 267 4.93 -18.17 -2.98
CA LEU A 267 4.75 -19.43 -3.70
C LEU A 267 5.81 -20.44 -3.26
N SER A 268 5.43 -21.68 -3.08
CA SER A 268 6.40 -22.75 -2.90
C SER A 268 7.17 -23.02 -4.18
N GLY A 269 8.39 -23.57 -4.04
CA GLY A 269 9.20 -24.03 -5.17
C GLY A 269 8.45 -25.00 -6.06
N ALA A 270 7.67 -25.90 -5.46
CA ALA A 270 6.85 -26.87 -6.20
C ALA A 270 5.84 -26.21 -7.17
N VAL A 271 5.17 -25.12 -6.75
CA VAL A 271 4.22 -24.38 -7.60
C VAL A 271 4.95 -23.72 -8.77
N VAL A 272 6.04 -23.01 -8.48
CA VAL A 272 6.77 -22.24 -9.50
C VAL A 272 7.48 -23.16 -10.49
N GLU A 273 8.07 -24.28 -10.00
CA GLU A 273 8.69 -25.28 -10.85
C GLU A 273 7.68 -25.90 -11.81
N GLU A 274 6.52 -26.33 -11.30
CA GLU A 274 5.46 -26.92 -12.15
C GLU A 274 4.97 -25.91 -13.18
N TRP A 275 4.67 -24.66 -12.77
CA TRP A 275 4.27 -23.59 -13.69
C TRP A 275 5.28 -23.38 -14.82
N CYS A 276 6.57 -23.29 -14.50
CA CYS A 276 7.60 -22.91 -15.46
C CYS A 276 8.12 -24.07 -16.30
N THR A 277 8.11 -25.31 -15.77
CA THR A 277 8.72 -26.47 -16.46
C THR A 277 7.71 -27.36 -17.16
N GLN A 278 6.52 -27.54 -16.57
CA GLN A 278 5.47 -28.37 -17.18
C GLN A 278 4.53 -27.57 -18.09
N HIS A 279 4.46 -26.24 -17.88
CA HIS A 279 3.60 -25.35 -18.64
C HIS A 279 4.38 -24.15 -19.21
N PRO A 280 5.45 -24.33 -19.99
CA PRO A 280 6.30 -23.24 -20.46
C PRO A 280 5.53 -22.28 -21.36
N GLY A 281 5.70 -20.96 -21.11
CA GLY A 281 5.05 -19.89 -21.88
C GLY A 281 3.58 -19.66 -21.54
N LEU A 282 3.10 -20.23 -20.45
CA LEU A 282 1.71 -20.13 -20.02
C LEU A 282 1.32 -18.67 -19.68
N ALA A 283 2.24 -17.87 -19.15
CA ALA A 283 1.99 -16.44 -18.91
C ALA A 283 1.59 -15.72 -20.19
N SER A 284 2.33 -15.93 -21.29
CA SER A 284 2.00 -15.35 -22.59
C SER A 284 0.68 -15.90 -23.20
N ALA A 285 0.37 -17.17 -22.95
CA ALA A 285 -0.90 -17.76 -23.38
C ALA A 285 -2.10 -17.12 -22.66
N TRP A 286 -1.90 -16.66 -21.45
CA TRP A 286 -2.93 -15.98 -20.64
C TRP A 286 -3.15 -14.52 -21.00
N ASP A 287 -2.25 -13.84 -21.70
CA ASP A 287 -2.32 -12.40 -22.00
C ASP A 287 -3.69 -11.95 -22.56
N GLN A 288 -4.32 -12.74 -23.44
CA GLN A 288 -5.65 -12.40 -23.95
C GLN A 288 -6.75 -12.53 -22.90
N LYS A 289 -6.63 -13.47 -21.98
CA LYS A 289 -7.56 -13.62 -20.86
C LYS A 289 -7.39 -12.44 -19.89
N VAL A 290 -6.13 -12.04 -19.62
CA VAL A 290 -5.76 -10.91 -18.75
C VAL A 290 -6.39 -9.61 -19.22
N ARG A 291 -6.48 -9.37 -20.52
CA ARG A 291 -7.14 -8.18 -21.10
C ARG A 291 -8.55 -7.96 -20.56
N ARG A 292 -9.28 -9.03 -20.25
CA ARG A 292 -10.67 -8.99 -19.77
C ARG A 292 -10.80 -8.95 -18.26
N LYS A 293 -9.66 -8.96 -17.56
CA LYS A 293 -9.61 -8.94 -16.10
C LYS A 293 -9.27 -7.53 -15.58
N TRP A 294 -9.58 -7.28 -14.32
CA TRP A 294 -9.38 -5.97 -13.69
C TRP A 294 -8.06 -5.91 -12.93
N PHE A 295 -7.70 -6.98 -12.21
CA PHE A 295 -6.60 -7.02 -11.25
C PHE A 295 -5.64 -8.14 -11.58
N GLY A 296 -4.33 -7.86 -11.48
CA GLY A 296 -3.28 -8.84 -11.80
C GLY A 296 -3.11 -9.91 -10.74
N ASP A 297 -3.32 -9.60 -9.49
CA ASP A 297 -3.32 -10.55 -8.36
C ASP A 297 -4.49 -11.55 -8.45
N PHE A 298 -5.66 -11.10 -8.89
CA PHE A 298 -6.76 -11.99 -9.25
C PHE A 298 -6.40 -12.89 -10.45
N VAL A 299 -5.74 -12.34 -11.48
CA VAL A 299 -5.24 -13.12 -12.63
C VAL A 299 -4.32 -14.26 -12.17
N LEU A 300 -3.41 -13.98 -11.22
CA LEU A 300 -2.50 -14.98 -10.67
C LEU A 300 -3.26 -16.15 -10.06
N ALA A 301 -4.23 -15.86 -9.19
CA ALA A 301 -5.06 -16.88 -8.54
C ALA A 301 -5.93 -17.65 -9.53
N ASP A 302 -6.53 -16.96 -10.52
CA ASP A 302 -7.39 -17.56 -11.54
C ASP A 302 -6.57 -18.56 -12.40
N ALA A 303 -5.35 -18.15 -12.81
CA ALA A 303 -4.46 -18.99 -13.57
C ALA A 303 -3.97 -20.21 -12.78
N PHE A 304 -3.57 -20.02 -11.53
CA PHE A 304 -3.11 -21.15 -10.69
C PHE A 304 -4.23 -22.12 -10.34
N ASN A 305 -5.44 -21.62 -10.11
CA ASN A 305 -6.60 -22.50 -9.91
C ASN A 305 -6.94 -23.31 -11.16
N ASP A 306 -6.97 -22.65 -12.33
CA ASP A 306 -7.38 -23.29 -13.59
C ASP A 306 -6.32 -24.25 -14.14
N GLU A 307 -5.03 -23.91 -14.04
CA GLU A 307 -3.95 -24.67 -14.69
C GLU A 307 -3.26 -25.68 -13.74
N LEU A 308 -3.18 -25.35 -12.44
CA LEU A 308 -2.45 -26.18 -11.45
C LEU A 308 -3.34 -26.77 -10.35
N GLY A 309 -4.61 -26.34 -10.26
CA GLY A 309 -5.51 -26.69 -9.15
C GLY A 309 -5.05 -26.13 -7.79
N VAL A 310 -4.24 -25.06 -7.80
CA VAL A 310 -3.70 -24.44 -6.58
C VAL A 310 -4.60 -23.30 -6.14
N GLN A 311 -5.01 -23.33 -4.88
CA GLN A 311 -5.86 -22.34 -4.26
C GLN A 311 -5.08 -21.53 -3.21
N LEU A 312 -5.59 -20.31 -2.90
CA LEU A 312 -5.02 -19.45 -1.87
C LEU A 312 -5.06 -20.11 -0.49
N THR A 313 -3.95 -20.04 0.21
CA THR A 313 -3.85 -20.29 1.66
C THR A 313 -3.76 -18.95 2.37
N ASP A 314 -4.68 -18.72 3.31
CA ASP A 314 -4.74 -17.48 4.08
C ASP A 314 -3.49 -17.27 4.94
N ALA A 315 -2.84 -16.13 4.75
CA ALA A 315 -1.68 -15.71 5.52
C ALA A 315 -1.91 -14.36 6.24
N TRP A 316 -3.15 -13.87 6.28
CA TRP A 316 -3.50 -12.71 7.10
C TRP A 316 -3.42 -13.06 8.60
N PRO A 317 -2.98 -12.17 9.47
CA PRO A 317 -2.51 -10.81 9.25
C PRO A 317 -1.01 -10.71 8.93
N MET A 318 -0.27 -11.82 8.83
CA MET A 318 1.18 -11.81 8.66
C MET A 318 1.58 -11.13 7.34
N LEU A 319 0.88 -11.42 6.23
CA LEU A 319 0.93 -10.63 5.00
C LEU A 319 -0.15 -9.55 5.12
N HIS A 320 0.26 -8.30 5.44
CA HIS A 320 -0.67 -7.24 5.81
C HIS A 320 -0.92 -6.24 4.68
N ASN A 321 -2.19 -5.89 4.48
CA ASN A 321 -2.62 -5.06 3.34
C ASN A 321 -2.33 -3.58 3.54
N ASP A 322 -2.13 -3.15 4.78
CA ASP A 322 -2.22 -1.75 5.16
C ASP A 322 -0.89 -1.22 5.69
N GLU A 323 -0.74 0.10 5.61
CA GLU A 323 0.30 0.85 6.31
C GLU A 323 0.04 0.91 7.83
N PRO A 324 1.06 1.22 8.66
CA PRO A 324 0.93 1.24 10.12
C PRO A 324 -0.24 2.09 10.65
N ALA A 325 -0.57 3.21 9.99
CA ALA A 325 -1.61 4.13 10.46
C ALA A 325 -3.02 3.52 10.44
N ILE A 326 -3.29 2.59 9.53
CA ILE A 326 -4.59 1.93 9.39
C ILE A 326 -4.54 0.43 9.68
N ALA A 327 -3.37 -0.09 10.04
CA ALA A 327 -3.22 -1.47 10.47
C ALA A 327 -4.13 -1.78 11.67
N THR A 328 -4.76 -2.95 11.61
CA THR A 328 -5.71 -3.40 12.64
C THR A 328 -4.98 -3.97 13.83
N PHE A 329 -5.14 -3.34 15.00
CA PHE A 329 -4.64 -3.85 16.28
C PHE A 329 -5.80 -4.40 17.10
N SER A 330 -5.65 -5.64 17.53
CA SER A 330 -6.65 -6.39 18.31
C SER A 330 -5.96 -7.48 19.14
N PRO A 331 -6.65 -8.15 20.08
CA PRO A 331 -6.12 -9.33 20.78
C PRO A 331 -5.59 -10.40 19.81
N GLU A 332 -6.26 -10.61 18.67
CA GLU A 332 -5.93 -11.64 17.69
C GLU A 332 -4.67 -11.30 16.88
N THR A 333 -4.47 -10.02 16.55
CA THR A 333 -3.33 -9.58 15.73
C THR A 333 -2.10 -9.20 16.54
N TRP A 334 -2.26 -8.72 17.77
CA TRP A 334 -1.24 -8.10 18.61
C TRP A 334 0.09 -8.86 18.69
N CYS A 335 0.01 -10.18 18.86
CA CYS A 335 1.18 -11.04 19.02
C CYS A 335 1.64 -11.70 17.71
N LYS A 336 0.90 -11.51 16.62
CA LYS A 336 1.24 -12.10 15.32
C LYS A 336 2.51 -11.45 14.77
N THR A 337 3.31 -12.26 14.09
CA THR A 337 4.51 -11.83 13.38
C THR A 337 4.10 -11.02 12.14
N VAL A 338 4.78 -9.93 11.90
CA VAL A 338 4.66 -9.18 10.64
C VAL A 338 5.64 -9.80 9.64
N VAL A 339 5.14 -10.22 8.49
CA VAL A 339 5.94 -10.63 7.34
C VAL A 339 6.02 -9.47 6.36
N THR A 340 4.88 -8.87 6.00
CA THR A 340 4.81 -7.69 5.14
C THR A 340 3.86 -6.65 5.69
N MET A 341 4.06 -5.39 5.28
CA MET A 341 3.10 -4.28 5.38
C MET A 341 3.15 -3.47 4.09
N HIS A 342 2.02 -2.99 3.60
CA HIS A 342 1.89 -2.34 2.30
C HIS A 342 1.52 -0.85 2.41
N HIS A 343 1.64 -0.12 1.30
CA HIS A 343 1.39 1.33 1.18
C HIS A 343 2.34 2.21 2.01
N LEU A 344 3.57 1.75 2.25
CA LEU A 344 4.52 2.52 3.02
C LEU A 344 5.23 3.56 2.15
N ASP A 345 5.31 4.79 2.66
CA ASP A 345 6.24 5.79 2.14
C ASP A 345 7.69 5.49 2.59
N ALA A 346 8.66 6.22 2.03
CA ALA A 346 10.07 6.02 2.35
C ALA A 346 10.40 6.26 3.84
N ARG A 347 9.67 7.17 4.52
CA ARG A 347 9.84 7.46 5.94
C ARG A 347 9.30 6.32 6.79
N GLU A 348 8.10 5.86 6.51
CA GLU A 348 7.46 4.74 7.21
C GLU A 348 8.27 3.45 7.05
N MET A 349 8.83 3.23 5.85
CA MET A 349 9.69 2.09 5.57
C MET A 349 10.98 2.13 6.41
N ASP A 350 11.61 3.30 6.57
CA ASP A 350 12.78 3.48 7.43
C ASP A 350 12.41 3.34 8.92
N GLU A 351 11.31 3.96 9.38
CA GLU A 351 10.84 3.84 10.76
C GLU A 351 10.57 2.38 11.15
N LEU A 352 9.94 1.61 10.27
CA LEU A 352 9.66 0.19 10.48
C LEU A 352 10.96 -0.64 10.50
N TYR A 353 11.89 -0.33 9.59
CA TYR A 353 13.21 -0.94 9.56
C TYR A 353 13.99 -0.68 10.84
N GLN A 354 14.04 0.57 11.32
CA GLN A 354 14.70 0.90 12.58
C GLN A 354 14.05 0.19 13.77
N ALA A 355 12.73 0.11 13.81
CA ALA A 355 12.01 -0.64 14.83
C ALA A 355 12.40 -2.12 14.84
N GLU A 356 12.48 -2.76 13.66
CA GLU A 356 12.90 -4.15 13.52
C GLU A 356 14.37 -4.36 13.93
N GLN A 357 15.28 -3.44 13.55
CA GLN A 357 16.69 -3.51 13.98
C GLN A 357 16.85 -3.41 15.49
N ALA A 358 16.04 -2.59 16.16
CA ALA A 358 16.06 -2.45 17.61
C ALA A 358 15.65 -3.73 18.36
N LEU A 359 14.94 -4.65 17.73
CA LEU A 359 14.53 -5.94 18.28
C LEU A 359 15.68 -6.96 18.35
N GLY A 360 16.80 -6.72 17.67
CA GLY A 360 17.94 -7.66 17.59
C GLY A 360 17.56 -8.93 16.83
N SER A 361 17.57 -10.09 17.47
CA SER A 361 17.22 -11.39 16.86
C SER A 361 15.72 -11.73 16.88
N ARG A 362 14.90 -10.93 17.58
CA ARG A 362 13.46 -11.19 17.68
C ARG A 362 12.75 -10.80 16.37
N THR A 363 11.64 -11.49 16.09
CA THR A 363 10.77 -11.15 14.97
C THR A 363 9.92 -9.92 15.28
N LEU A 364 9.66 -9.12 14.26
CA LEU A 364 8.73 -7.99 14.34
C LEU A 364 7.30 -8.51 14.51
N ARG A 365 6.58 -7.96 15.49
CA ARG A 365 5.16 -8.27 15.76
C ARG A 365 4.32 -7.01 15.66
N PHE A 366 2.99 -7.14 15.51
CA PHE A 366 2.09 -5.98 15.46
C PHE A 366 2.23 -5.06 16.68
N LYS A 367 2.46 -5.60 17.88
CA LYS A 367 2.76 -4.80 19.07
C LYS A 367 3.98 -3.90 18.93
N ASP A 368 4.98 -4.33 18.16
CA ASP A 368 6.21 -3.57 17.95
C ASP A 368 5.96 -2.46 16.92
N VAL A 369 5.13 -2.72 15.89
CA VAL A 369 4.63 -1.70 14.96
C VAL A 369 3.86 -0.63 15.72
N TYR A 370 2.91 -1.00 16.57
CA TYR A 370 2.19 -0.05 17.42
C TYR A 370 3.15 0.82 18.24
N LYS A 371 4.12 0.21 18.91
CA LYS A 371 5.11 0.94 19.72
C LYS A 371 6.00 1.89 18.91
N ALA A 372 6.26 1.60 17.65
CA ALA A 372 7.04 2.46 16.76
C ALA A 372 6.24 3.68 16.29
N PHE A 373 5.00 3.49 15.84
CA PHE A 373 4.22 4.51 15.15
C PHE A 373 3.24 5.28 16.01
N TYR A 374 2.84 4.76 17.18
CA TYR A 374 1.77 5.33 17.99
C TYR A 374 2.26 6.00 19.28
N LYS A 375 3.41 6.65 19.23
CA LYS A 375 3.92 7.45 20.36
C LYS A 375 3.41 8.90 20.25
N PRO A 376 2.88 9.49 21.32
CA PRO A 376 2.78 9.03 22.72
C PRO A 376 1.56 8.15 23.04
N GLY A 377 0.83 7.66 22.05
CA GLY A 377 -0.39 6.87 22.16
C GLY A 377 -1.49 7.44 21.27
N LEU A 378 -2.64 6.76 21.24
CA LEU A 378 -3.80 7.23 20.50
C LEU A 378 -4.46 8.42 21.22
N PRO A 379 -4.91 9.45 20.48
CA PRO A 379 -5.63 10.57 21.06
C PRO A 379 -6.99 10.13 21.60
N PHE A 380 -7.58 10.93 22.47
CA PHE A 380 -8.93 10.67 22.95
C PHE A 380 -9.98 10.94 21.86
N LYS A 381 -9.79 12.02 21.09
CA LYS A 381 -10.71 12.50 20.04
C LYS A 381 -9.95 13.25 18.95
N LYS A 382 -10.38 13.09 17.69
CA LYS A 382 -9.92 13.91 16.55
C LYS A 382 -11.10 14.26 15.65
N SER A 383 -11.21 15.55 15.29
CA SER A 383 -12.10 16.04 14.22
C SER A 383 -11.38 15.98 12.88
N ASP A 384 -12.14 15.98 11.76
CA ASP A 384 -11.63 15.82 10.41
C ASP A 384 -10.74 14.59 10.27
N TRP A 385 -11.20 13.49 10.88
CA TRP A 385 -10.44 12.28 11.00
C TRP A 385 -11.32 11.05 10.96
N ASP A 386 -10.92 10.05 10.17
CA ASP A 386 -11.59 8.77 10.07
C ASP A 386 -10.66 7.66 10.61
N ASN A 387 -11.01 7.08 11.74
CA ASN A 387 -10.30 5.94 12.32
C ASN A 387 -10.78 4.59 11.75
N LEU A 388 -11.61 4.64 10.71
CA LEU A 388 -12.11 3.46 9.98
C LEU A 388 -12.96 2.51 10.86
N ALA A 389 -13.57 3.02 11.92
CA ALA A 389 -14.45 2.21 12.75
C ALA A 389 -15.73 1.77 12.00
N GLY A 390 -16.12 2.52 10.94
CA GLY A 390 -17.27 2.22 10.09
C GLY A 390 -16.94 1.40 8.85
N GLU A 391 -15.68 1.21 8.54
CA GLU A 391 -15.29 0.34 7.44
C GLU A 391 -15.52 -1.11 7.86
N ARG A 392 -16.45 -1.77 7.17
CA ARG A 392 -16.39 -3.21 7.06
C ARG A 392 -15.00 -3.50 6.51
N ALA A 393 -14.27 -4.41 7.13
CA ALA A 393 -13.14 -5.00 6.45
C ALA A 393 -13.66 -5.41 5.07
N GLU A 394 -13.14 -4.79 3.99
CA GLU A 394 -13.53 -5.13 2.61
C GLU A 394 -13.22 -6.60 2.30
N LEU A 395 -12.40 -7.18 3.12
CA LEU A 395 -12.26 -8.60 3.32
C LEU A 395 -13.51 -9.09 4.07
N GLU A 396 -14.47 -9.68 3.35
CA GLU A 396 -15.44 -10.59 3.94
C GLU A 396 -14.69 -11.84 4.44
N LEU A 397 -13.73 -11.62 5.30
CA LEU A 397 -13.23 -12.66 6.14
C LEU A 397 -14.38 -13.02 7.07
N ASP A 398 -14.74 -14.30 7.12
CA ASP A 398 -15.45 -14.87 8.25
C ASP A 398 -14.53 -14.81 9.47
N LEU A 399 -14.15 -13.58 9.87
CA LEU A 399 -13.55 -13.35 11.17
C LEU A 399 -14.60 -13.76 12.20
N PRO A 400 -14.23 -14.55 13.21
CA PRO A 400 -15.14 -14.89 14.27
C PRO A 400 -15.78 -13.60 14.79
N SER A 401 -17.06 -13.61 15.02
CA SER A 401 -18.02 -12.51 15.18
C SER A 401 -17.74 -11.56 16.37
N ASN A 402 -16.49 -11.12 16.54
CA ASN A 402 -16.13 -9.95 17.34
C ASN A 402 -16.44 -8.64 16.60
N ASP A 403 -17.06 -8.76 15.43
CA ASP A 403 -17.56 -7.63 14.67
C ASP A 403 -18.74 -7.00 15.41
N LEU A 404 -18.42 -5.96 16.17
CA LEU A 404 -19.41 -5.06 16.76
C LEU A 404 -20.13 -4.23 15.69
N SER A 405 -19.79 -4.41 14.40
CA SER A 405 -20.47 -3.76 13.28
C SER A 405 -21.96 -4.11 13.22
N LYS A 406 -22.41 -5.18 13.85
CA LYS A 406 -23.83 -5.51 14.02
C LYS A 406 -24.57 -4.58 14.98
N THR A 407 -23.88 -3.74 15.75
CA THR A 407 -24.47 -2.64 16.52
C THR A 407 -24.45 -1.33 15.73
N HIS A 408 -24.72 -1.38 14.43
CA HIS A 408 -24.93 -0.20 13.61
C HIS A 408 -26.26 0.43 14.01
N GLY A 409 -26.22 1.37 14.94
CA GLY A 409 -27.30 2.29 15.14
C GLY A 409 -27.25 3.39 14.07
N LYS A 410 -28.02 3.27 12.99
CA LYS A 410 -28.46 4.47 12.29
C LYS A 410 -29.41 5.19 13.24
N PHE A 411 -28.93 6.23 13.83
CA PHE A 411 -29.78 7.14 14.58
C PHE A 411 -30.27 8.23 13.63
N SER A 412 -31.50 8.15 13.13
CA SER A 412 -32.13 9.25 12.43
C SER A 412 -32.36 10.36 13.43
N THR A 413 -31.87 11.56 13.11
CA THR A 413 -31.92 12.71 13.99
C THR A 413 -32.90 13.74 13.44
N GLU A 414 -34.20 13.40 13.47
CA GLU A 414 -35.24 14.42 13.18
C GLU A 414 -35.26 15.58 14.21
N SER A 415 -34.40 15.54 15.25
CA SER A 415 -34.42 16.52 16.34
C SER A 415 -33.06 16.92 16.90
N MET A 416 -31.94 16.85 16.12
CA MET A 416 -30.66 17.24 16.65
C MET A 416 -30.33 18.71 16.37
N GLU A 417 -30.64 19.55 17.34
CA GLU A 417 -30.21 20.95 17.37
C GLU A 417 -28.67 21.08 17.60
N ASP A 418 -28.05 20.08 18.22
CA ASP A 418 -26.61 20.13 18.60
C ASP A 418 -25.84 18.86 18.14
N PRO A 419 -24.89 19.00 17.18
CA PRO A 419 -24.03 17.90 16.74
C PRO A 419 -23.17 17.29 17.85
N ASN A 420 -22.84 18.07 18.91
CA ASN A 420 -22.04 17.55 20.01
C ASN A 420 -22.77 16.52 20.84
N LYS A 421 -24.09 16.67 21.02
CA LYS A 421 -24.91 15.68 21.75
C LYS A 421 -24.93 14.30 21.07
N PHE A 422 -24.89 14.28 19.74
CA PHE A 422 -24.82 13.01 19.03
C PHE A 422 -23.45 12.36 19.19
N TYR A 423 -22.37 13.14 19.15
CA TYR A 423 -21.05 12.64 19.41
C TYR A 423 -20.95 12.03 20.82
N GLU A 424 -21.48 12.72 21.84
CA GLU A 424 -21.54 12.22 23.21
C GLU A 424 -22.34 10.91 23.30
N GLY A 425 -23.42 10.76 22.55
CA GLY A 425 -24.20 9.52 22.46
C GLY A 425 -23.39 8.35 21.89
N CYS A 426 -22.59 8.58 20.84
CA CYS A 426 -21.70 7.59 20.25
C CYS A 426 -20.57 7.19 21.22
N GLU A 427 -19.97 8.16 21.91
CA GLU A 427 -18.99 7.91 22.96
C GLU A 427 -19.56 7.08 24.10
N ILE A 428 -20.75 7.45 24.63
CA ILE A 428 -21.44 6.73 25.69
C ILE A 428 -21.73 5.28 25.26
N ALA A 429 -22.16 5.05 24.03
CA ALA A 429 -22.40 3.71 23.51
C ALA A 429 -21.11 2.87 23.51
N CYS A 430 -19.97 3.46 23.12
CA CYS A 430 -18.66 2.80 23.21
C CYS A 430 -18.24 2.57 24.68
N ILE A 431 -18.54 3.50 25.60
CA ILE A 431 -18.28 3.34 27.02
C ILE A 431 -19.05 2.16 27.60
N GLN A 432 -20.31 2.03 27.26
CA GLN A 432 -21.18 0.97 27.74
C GLN A 432 -20.84 -0.41 27.15
N ASN A 433 -20.22 -0.45 25.98
CA ASN A 433 -19.79 -1.70 25.35
C ASN A 433 -18.39 -2.11 25.85
N PRO A 434 -18.23 -3.22 26.61
CA PRO A 434 -16.98 -3.59 27.26
C PRO A 434 -15.85 -3.94 26.26
N VAL A 435 -16.17 -4.34 25.04
CA VAL A 435 -15.18 -4.72 24.02
C VAL A 435 -14.86 -3.59 23.03
N CYS A 436 -15.54 -2.43 23.15
CA CYS A 436 -15.28 -1.29 22.27
C CYS A 436 -13.94 -0.63 22.59
N PHE A 437 -13.04 -0.51 21.61
CA PHE A 437 -11.77 0.20 21.69
C PHE A 437 -11.84 1.57 21.03
N GLN A 438 -12.61 1.72 19.94
CA GLN A 438 -12.76 2.98 19.23
C GLN A 438 -14.14 3.14 18.60
N TYR A 439 -14.46 4.37 18.28
CA TYR A 439 -15.71 4.73 17.62
C TYR A 439 -15.49 5.84 16.61
N SER A 440 -16.32 5.90 15.58
CA SER A 440 -16.39 7.03 14.65
C SER A 440 -17.81 7.54 14.54
N HIS A 441 -17.89 8.82 14.31
CA HIS A 441 -19.12 9.55 14.13
C HIS A 441 -19.09 10.25 12.78
N LEU A 442 -20.03 9.92 11.92
CA LEU A 442 -20.20 10.48 10.61
C LEU A 442 -21.49 11.30 10.60
N ILE A 443 -21.42 12.59 10.26
CA ILE A 443 -22.57 13.45 10.03
C ILE A 443 -22.68 13.76 8.56
N THR A 444 -23.86 13.46 7.99
CA THR A 444 -24.25 13.89 6.65
C THR A 444 -25.33 14.98 6.77
N THR A 445 -25.08 16.16 6.19
CA THR A 445 -26.01 17.30 6.19
C THR A 445 -26.53 17.49 4.77
N LYS A 446 -27.86 17.71 4.65
CA LYS A 446 -28.54 17.98 3.39
C LYS A 446 -29.08 19.41 3.40
N ASN A 447 -28.74 20.20 2.37
CA ASN A 447 -29.12 21.61 2.22
C ASN A 447 -28.87 22.46 3.48
N GLY A 448 -27.84 22.14 4.27
CA GLY A 448 -27.47 22.85 5.49
C GLY A 448 -28.41 22.67 6.69
N THR A 449 -29.53 21.97 6.56
CA THR A 449 -30.58 21.88 7.59
C THR A 449 -30.87 20.46 8.06
N GLU A 450 -31.11 19.53 7.16
CA GLU A 450 -31.37 18.13 7.51
C GLU A 450 -30.06 17.43 7.83
N ARG A 451 -29.98 16.71 8.95
CA ARG A 451 -28.77 16.01 9.41
C ARG A 451 -29.06 14.57 9.72
N GLU A 452 -28.21 13.69 9.21
CA GLU A 452 -28.17 12.27 9.57
C GLU A 452 -26.84 11.95 10.22
N GLY A 453 -26.86 11.24 11.33
CA GLY A 453 -25.67 10.79 12.03
C GLY A 453 -25.54 9.27 12.00
N GLU A 454 -24.31 8.79 11.75
CA GLU A 454 -23.96 7.39 11.87
C GLU A 454 -22.92 7.22 12.97
N CYS A 455 -23.13 6.28 13.87
CA CYS A 455 -22.20 5.92 14.91
C CYS A 455 -21.68 4.51 14.68
N HIS A 456 -20.37 4.36 14.56
CA HIS A 456 -19.71 3.09 14.35
C HIS A 456 -18.82 2.75 15.54
N LEU A 457 -18.96 1.55 16.07
CA LEU A 457 -18.19 1.03 17.20
C LEU A 457 -17.37 -0.17 16.74
N THR A 458 -16.16 -0.34 17.28
CA THR A 458 -15.35 -1.52 16.96
C THR A 458 -14.49 -2.00 18.12
N GLY A 459 -14.29 -3.33 18.17
CA GLY A 459 -13.40 -4.03 19.09
C GLY A 459 -11.94 -4.10 18.66
N VAL A 460 -11.58 -3.40 17.58
CA VAL A 460 -10.19 -3.20 17.15
C VAL A 460 -9.82 -1.73 17.24
N PHE A 461 -8.54 -1.39 17.16
CA PHE A 461 -8.11 0.00 17.15
C PHE A 461 -7.05 0.27 16.09
N ARG A 462 -7.09 1.48 15.51
CA ARG A 462 -6.18 2.03 14.49
C ARG A 462 -6.16 3.54 14.65
N LEU A 463 -5.09 4.17 14.16
CA LEU A 463 -5.04 5.64 14.13
C LEU A 463 -6.01 6.18 13.06
N GLY A 464 -6.02 5.59 11.89
CA GLY A 464 -6.81 6.09 10.76
C GLY A 464 -6.12 7.22 10.01
N LYS A 465 -6.90 7.92 9.18
CA LYS A 465 -6.42 8.95 8.26
C LYS A 465 -7.16 10.28 8.46
N LYS A 466 -6.47 11.36 8.11
CA LYS A 466 -7.11 12.67 8.00
C LYS A 466 -8.17 12.62 6.90
N ARG A 467 -9.39 13.03 7.22
CA ARG A 467 -10.50 13.08 6.28
C ARG A 467 -11.23 14.41 6.43
N MET A 468 -10.92 15.30 5.51
CA MET A 468 -11.56 16.63 5.49
C MET A 468 -13.03 16.49 5.12
N GLU A 469 -13.80 17.50 5.48
CA GLU A 469 -15.17 17.66 5.04
C GLU A 469 -15.31 17.43 3.53
N GLU A 470 -16.25 16.61 3.14
CA GLU A 470 -16.66 16.39 1.75
C GLU A 470 -17.97 17.15 1.48
N SER A 471 -18.03 17.86 0.35
CA SER A 471 -19.24 18.52 -0.12
C SER A 471 -19.47 18.17 -1.58
N TRP A 472 -20.73 17.87 -1.94
CA TRP A 472 -21.12 17.59 -3.32
C TRP A 472 -22.56 18.04 -3.57
N ILE A 473 -22.87 18.27 -4.83
CA ILE A 473 -24.23 18.57 -5.29
C ILE A 473 -24.72 17.36 -6.09
N ASP A 474 -25.84 16.80 -5.68
CA ASP A 474 -26.54 15.78 -6.44
C ASP A 474 -27.04 16.40 -7.75
N LYS A 475 -26.60 15.84 -8.90
CA LYS A 475 -26.89 16.41 -10.23
C LYS A 475 -28.35 16.27 -10.64
N ASP A 476 -29.07 15.28 -10.10
CA ASP A 476 -30.44 14.98 -10.51
C ASP A 476 -31.44 15.82 -9.68
N THR A 477 -31.11 16.06 -8.41
CA THR A 477 -32.00 16.75 -7.47
C THR A 477 -31.58 18.16 -7.13
N GLY A 478 -30.34 18.58 -7.47
CA GLY A 478 -29.75 19.87 -7.06
C GLY A 478 -29.47 19.95 -5.55
N THR A 479 -29.60 18.88 -4.82
CA THR A 479 -29.41 18.83 -3.38
C THR A 479 -27.94 18.98 -3.01
N GLU A 480 -27.64 19.91 -2.11
CA GLU A 480 -26.30 20.05 -1.55
C GLU A 480 -26.12 19.09 -0.37
N TRP A 481 -25.06 18.31 -0.41
CA TRP A 481 -24.67 17.37 0.63
C TRP A 481 -23.31 17.77 1.22
N LYS A 482 -23.19 17.59 2.54
CA LYS A 482 -21.96 17.83 3.28
C LYS A 482 -21.74 16.68 4.27
N ARG A 483 -20.52 16.19 4.38
CA ARG A 483 -20.16 15.06 5.24
C ARG A 483 -18.93 15.38 6.08
N THR A 484 -19.01 15.12 7.38
CA THR A 484 -17.93 15.35 8.34
C THR A 484 -17.68 14.12 9.20
N TRP A 485 -16.42 13.97 9.64
CA TRP A 485 -15.95 12.83 10.44
C TRP A 485 -15.38 13.29 11.77
N VAL A 486 -15.70 12.56 12.81
CA VAL A 486 -15.09 12.67 14.14
C VAL A 486 -14.77 11.27 14.65
N SER A 487 -13.56 11.07 15.08
CA SER A 487 -13.08 9.78 15.62
C SER A 487 -12.75 9.88 17.10
N GLY A 488 -13.03 8.81 17.85
CA GLY A 488 -12.71 8.69 19.26
C GLY A 488 -12.13 7.33 19.63
N TRP A 489 -11.32 7.32 20.68
CA TRP A 489 -10.64 6.12 21.19
C TRP A 489 -10.82 6.00 22.69
N ARG A 490 -10.98 4.76 23.16
CA ARG A 490 -10.95 4.41 24.56
C ARG A 490 -9.49 4.25 25.03
N SER A 491 -8.79 5.38 25.13
CA SER A 491 -7.37 5.42 25.47
C SER A 491 -7.05 4.72 26.80
N ASP A 492 -8.01 4.72 27.75
CA ASP A 492 -7.92 4.00 29.02
C ASP A 492 -7.92 2.47 28.84
N ARG A 493 -8.73 1.95 27.93
CA ARG A 493 -8.78 0.50 27.63
C ARG A 493 -7.60 0.08 26.77
N ILE A 494 -7.28 0.89 25.76
CA ILE A 494 -6.13 0.65 24.87
C ILE A 494 -4.84 0.67 25.69
N GLY A 495 -4.67 1.62 26.61
CA GLY A 495 -3.53 1.66 27.51
C GLY A 495 -3.38 0.38 28.33
N ARG A 496 -4.44 -0.05 29.02
CA ARG A 496 -4.42 -1.34 29.78
C ARG A 496 -4.11 -2.54 28.88
N PHE A 497 -4.62 -2.55 27.65
CA PHE A 497 -4.36 -3.61 26.69
C PHE A 497 -2.88 -3.63 26.25
N VAL A 498 -2.29 -2.46 25.98
CA VAL A 498 -0.89 -2.30 25.54
C VAL A 498 0.10 -2.60 26.65
N ASP A 499 -0.26 -2.26 27.89
CA ASP A 499 0.61 -2.42 29.08
C ASP A 499 0.64 -3.85 29.62
N ASP A 500 -0.26 -4.72 29.16
CA ASP A 500 -0.26 -6.13 29.53
C ASP A 500 0.97 -6.85 28.94
N GLN A 501 2.03 -6.96 29.75
CA GLN A 501 3.33 -7.51 29.36
C GLN A 501 3.26 -9.02 29.03
N ASP A 502 2.33 -9.75 29.63
CA ASP A 502 2.25 -11.21 29.53
C ASP A 502 1.44 -11.69 28.33
N ARG A 503 0.81 -10.77 27.61
CA ARG A 503 -0.14 -11.06 26.52
C ARG A 503 0.44 -11.87 25.35
N CYS A 504 1.75 -11.81 25.13
CA CYS A 504 2.37 -12.51 23.98
C CYS A 504 3.22 -13.74 24.37
N GLY A 505 3.19 -14.17 25.61
CA GLY A 505 3.91 -15.37 26.04
C GLY A 505 5.43 -15.20 26.08
#